data_49aedc2c1e559c37c055cb53a690c563
#
_entry.id   49aedc2c1e559c37c055cb53a690c563
#
_cell.length_a   1.000
_cell.length_b   1.000
_cell.length_c   1.000
_cell.angle_alpha   90.00
_cell.angle_beta   90.00
_cell.angle_gamma   90.00
#
_symmetry.space_group_name_H-M   'P 1'
#
loop_
_entity.id
_entity.type
_entity.pdbx_description
1 polymer ?
#
loop_
_entity_poly.entity_id
_entity_poly.type
_entity_poly.pdbx_seq_one_letter_code
_entity_poly.pdbx_strand_id
1 'polypeptide(L)'
;MGFFETYGMPEKLTRADMIKEYEKAKAEANSNPEAEYIGHYLHLGFKKVCSVKSTRVGNYWFYENIDKSIMYSEHRSWVYAITRHGRIVKFGETGLRLGIEMPDGQPKVGTKCRLGRYRKNGETDLSIRDMYRRETQESFNVMEIYALQCPEIDHKITIVKEEKIIKAQIHKELEKTLLDYFKENIGRYPSANTGRC
;
A
#
# COMPACT_ATOMS: atom_id res chain seq x y z
N MET A 1 35.20 10.40 28.25
CA MET A 1 35.38 9.67 26.99
C MET A 1 33.99 9.30 26.48
N GLY A 2 33.59 9.98 25.39
CA GLY A 2 32.23 10.02 24.96
C GLY A 2 31.87 8.83 24.07
N PHE A 3 30.65 8.36 24.26
CA PHE A 3 30.01 7.20 23.59
C PHE A 3 29.68 7.44 22.08
N PHE A 4 30.16 8.55 21.50
CA PHE A 4 29.76 9.00 20.14
C PHE A 4 30.84 8.81 19.05
N GLU A 5 31.96 8.15 19.36
CA GLU A 5 33.07 8.01 18.38
C GLU A 5 33.07 6.72 17.55
N THR A 6 32.05 5.82 17.64
CA THR A 6 32.13 4.52 16.97
C THR A 6 31.06 4.27 15.90
N TYR A 7 30.16 5.19 15.65
CA TYR A 7 29.26 5.12 14.49
C TYR A 7 29.53 6.32 13.59
N GLY A 8 30.41 6.11 12.60
CA GLY A 8 30.58 7.06 11.51
C GLY A 8 29.21 7.38 10.93
N MET A 9 28.84 8.66 10.84
CA MET A 9 27.65 9.05 10.09
C MET A 9 27.80 8.47 8.69
N PRO A 10 26.74 7.83 8.14
CA PRO A 10 26.80 7.38 6.77
C PRO A 10 27.17 8.59 5.90
N GLU A 11 28.25 8.46 5.12
CA GLU A 11 28.64 9.49 4.16
C GLU A 11 27.39 9.87 3.36
N LYS A 12 27.10 11.18 3.31
CA LYS A 12 26.00 11.65 2.47
C LYS A 12 26.33 11.27 1.05
N LEU A 13 25.64 10.29 0.52
CA LEU A 13 25.74 9.87 -0.87
C LEU A 13 25.63 11.12 -1.77
N THR A 14 26.60 11.31 -2.63
CA THR A 14 26.52 12.38 -3.62
C THR A 14 25.41 12.07 -4.62
N ARG A 15 24.93 13.09 -5.35
CA ARG A 15 23.94 12.87 -6.42
C ARG A 15 24.44 11.86 -7.46
N ALA A 16 25.74 11.83 -7.71
CA ALA A 16 26.38 10.89 -8.63
C ALA A 16 26.34 9.46 -8.09
N ASP A 17 26.54 9.26 -6.78
CA ASP A 17 26.46 7.95 -6.14
C ASP A 17 25.02 7.42 -6.13
N MET A 18 24.04 8.29 -5.86
CA MET A 18 22.61 7.93 -5.95
C MET A 18 22.21 7.52 -7.36
N ILE A 19 22.74 8.19 -8.41
CA ILE A 19 22.47 7.80 -9.81
C ILE A 19 23.12 6.46 -10.11
N LYS A 20 24.37 6.22 -9.69
CA LYS A 20 25.04 4.93 -9.88
C LYS A 20 24.33 3.79 -9.17
N GLU A 21 23.90 4.00 -7.91
CA GLU A 21 23.11 2.99 -7.19
C GLU A 21 21.77 2.73 -7.87
N TYR A 22 21.11 3.75 -8.38
CA TYR A 22 19.87 3.61 -9.13
C TYR A 22 20.09 2.82 -10.44
N GLU A 23 21.12 3.14 -11.21
CA GLU A 23 21.44 2.43 -12.44
C GLU A 23 21.86 0.98 -12.17
N LYS A 24 22.64 0.73 -11.12
CA LYS A 24 23.01 -0.61 -10.66
C LYS A 24 21.77 -1.40 -10.24
N ALA A 25 20.92 -0.84 -9.38
CA ALA A 25 19.67 -1.44 -8.95
C ALA A 25 18.74 -1.72 -10.15
N LYS A 26 18.68 -0.80 -11.12
CA LYS A 26 17.92 -0.97 -12.34
C LYS A 26 18.48 -2.09 -13.24
N ALA A 27 19.78 -2.24 -13.32
CA ALA A 27 20.43 -3.31 -14.09
C ALA A 27 20.24 -4.67 -13.40
N GLU A 28 20.28 -4.72 -12.07
CA GLU A 28 20.05 -5.93 -11.27
C GLU A 28 18.58 -6.33 -11.20
N ALA A 29 17.66 -5.34 -11.32
CA ALA A 29 16.22 -5.49 -11.19
C ALA A 29 15.49 -6.06 -12.42
N ASN A 30 16.16 -6.26 -13.52
CA ASN A 30 15.54 -6.84 -14.73
C ASN A 30 15.28 -8.35 -14.64
N SER A 31 15.29 -8.93 -13.46
CA SER A 31 15.08 -10.36 -13.27
C SER A 31 13.61 -10.78 -13.48
N ASN A 32 12.64 -9.91 -13.16
CA ASN A 32 11.22 -10.20 -13.37
C ASN A 32 10.36 -8.93 -13.54
N PRO A 33 10.27 -8.35 -14.74
CA PRO A 33 9.50 -7.13 -14.99
C PRO A 33 7.99 -7.31 -14.75
N GLU A 34 7.48 -8.53 -14.78
CA GLU A 34 6.06 -8.80 -14.48
C GLU A 34 5.70 -8.53 -13.02
N ALA A 35 6.69 -8.55 -12.12
CA ALA A 35 6.49 -8.18 -10.71
C ALA A 35 6.00 -6.73 -10.52
N GLU A 36 6.05 -5.89 -11.55
CA GLU A 36 5.45 -4.55 -11.52
C GLU A 36 3.92 -4.56 -11.65
N TYR A 37 3.32 -5.67 -12.12
CA TYR A 37 1.90 -5.78 -12.42
C TYR A 37 1.16 -6.65 -11.40
N ILE A 38 -0.07 -6.25 -11.08
CA ILE A 38 -0.93 -6.98 -10.12
C ILE A 38 -1.21 -8.41 -10.57
N GLY A 39 -1.21 -8.67 -11.88
CA GLY A 39 -1.39 -10.00 -12.45
C GLY A 39 -0.42 -11.04 -11.86
N HIS A 40 0.82 -10.62 -11.60
CA HIS A 40 1.86 -11.45 -10.99
C HIS A 40 1.50 -11.93 -9.56
N TYR A 41 0.66 -11.17 -8.84
CA TYR A 41 0.31 -11.43 -7.44
C TYR A 41 -1.08 -12.06 -7.24
N LEU A 42 -1.86 -12.23 -8.30
CA LEU A 42 -3.22 -12.80 -8.18
C LEU A 42 -3.22 -14.21 -7.60
N HIS A 43 -2.18 -15.01 -7.88
CA HIS A 43 -2.01 -16.36 -7.33
C HIS A 43 -1.86 -16.38 -5.80
N LEU A 44 -1.47 -15.26 -5.17
CA LEU A 44 -1.40 -15.11 -3.71
C LEU A 44 -2.79 -14.92 -3.08
N GLY A 45 -3.84 -14.72 -3.90
CA GLY A 45 -5.21 -14.51 -3.43
C GLY A 45 -5.68 -13.06 -3.44
N PHE A 46 -4.93 -12.14 -4.08
CA PHE A 46 -5.45 -10.79 -4.32
C PHE A 46 -6.71 -10.83 -5.18
N LYS A 47 -7.74 -10.13 -4.75
CA LYS A 47 -9.00 -9.98 -5.47
C LYS A 47 -9.30 -8.51 -5.71
N LYS A 48 -9.86 -8.19 -6.87
CA LYS A 48 -10.31 -6.83 -7.17
C LYS A 48 -11.44 -6.44 -6.24
N VAL A 49 -11.29 -5.28 -5.60
CA VAL A 49 -12.26 -4.73 -4.65
C VAL A 49 -13.15 -3.68 -5.33
N CYS A 50 -12.53 -2.80 -6.12
CA CYS A 50 -13.23 -1.70 -6.78
C CYS A 50 -12.35 -1.04 -7.83
N SER A 51 -12.98 -0.19 -8.64
CA SER A 51 -12.31 0.81 -9.46
C SER A 51 -12.39 2.18 -8.76
N VAL A 52 -11.45 3.08 -9.06
CA VAL A 52 -11.44 4.44 -8.51
C VAL A 52 -11.81 5.42 -9.60
N LYS A 53 -12.76 6.30 -9.31
CA LYS A 53 -13.15 7.41 -10.17
C LYS A 53 -12.84 8.72 -9.47
N SER A 54 -12.18 9.64 -10.16
CA SER A 54 -12.07 11.01 -9.69
C SER A 54 -13.34 11.78 -9.98
N THR A 55 -13.80 12.53 -8.98
CA THR A 55 -14.77 13.58 -9.25
C THR A 55 -14.03 14.89 -9.54
N ARG A 56 -14.43 15.63 -10.57
CA ARG A 56 -13.87 16.96 -10.90
C ARG A 56 -14.12 17.99 -9.79
N VAL A 57 -15.11 17.74 -8.94
CA VAL A 57 -15.51 18.62 -7.84
C VAL A 57 -15.12 17.97 -6.53
N GLY A 58 -14.30 18.62 -5.74
CA GLY A 58 -14.04 18.30 -4.34
C GLY A 58 -12.88 17.37 -4.03
N ASN A 59 -12.13 16.90 -5.00
CA ASN A 59 -10.91 16.07 -4.75
C ASN A 59 -11.11 14.78 -3.93
N TYR A 60 -12.29 14.19 -3.97
CA TYR A 60 -12.58 12.95 -3.26
C TYR A 60 -12.45 11.74 -4.16
N TRP A 61 -11.93 10.65 -3.61
CA TRP A 61 -12.02 9.35 -4.25
C TRP A 61 -13.46 8.88 -4.21
N PHE A 62 -13.94 8.44 -5.37
CA PHE A 62 -15.22 7.78 -5.53
C PHE A 62 -14.97 6.37 -6.06
N TYR A 63 -15.65 5.39 -5.50
CA TYR A 63 -15.41 3.99 -5.84
C TYR A 63 -16.56 3.47 -6.71
N GLU A 64 -16.22 2.79 -7.80
CA GLU A 64 -17.15 2.14 -8.71
C GLU A 64 -16.86 0.64 -8.78
N ASN A 65 -17.84 -0.13 -9.27
CA ASN A 65 -17.72 -1.58 -9.40
C ASN A 65 -17.25 -2.27 -8.11
N ILE A 66 -17.87 -1.89 -7.00
CA ILE A 66 -17.48 -2.33 -5.66
C ILE A 66 -17.90 -3.79 -5.47
N ASP A 67 -16.93 -4.67 -5.17
CA ASP A 67 -17.21 -5.95 -4.57
C ASP A 67 -17.57 -5.75 -3.09
N LYS A 68 -18.86 -5.71 -2.79
CA LYS A 68 -19.38 -5.45 -1.45
C LYS A 68 -18.97 -6.52 -0.46
N SER A 69 -18.77 -7.76 -0.89
CA SER A 69 -18.40 -8.88 -0.03
C SER A 69 -16.99 -8.70 0.56
N ILE A 70 -16.10 -8.08 -0.20
CA ILE A 70 -14.73 -7.77 0.21
C ILE A 70 -14.66 -6.40 0.89
N MET A 71 -15.19 -5.37 0.22
CA MET A 71 -15.11 -3.97 0.67
C MET A 71 -15.71 -3.77 2.07
N TYR A 72 -16.87 -4.38 2.35
CA TYR A 72 -17.63 -4.18 3.58
C TYR A 72 -17.56 -5.36 4.55
N SER A 73 -16.61 -6.28 4.32
CA SER A 73 -16.31 -7.37 5.23
C SER A 73 -15.98 -6.85 6.64
N GLU A 74 -16.41 -7.60 7.65
CA GLU A 74 -16.05 -7.36 9.06
C GLU A 74 -14.57 -7.64 9.36
N HIS A 75 -13.89 -8.34 8.45
CA HIS A 75 -12.48 -8.71 8.59
C HIS A 75 -11.57 -7.48 8.71
N ARG A 76 -10.51 -7.58 9.52
CA ARG A 76 -9.65 -6.45 9.87
C ARG A 76 -8.17 -6.65 9.59
N SER A 77 -7.79 -7.66 8.84
CA SER A 77 -6.39 -7.93 8.51
C SER A 77 -6.23 -8.04 6.99
N TRP A 78 -5.77 -6.95 6.37
CA TRP A 78 -5.70 -6.84 4.93
C TRP A 78 -4.36 -6.28 4.45
N VAL A 79 -3.85 -6.84 3.36
CA VAL A 79 -2.92 -6.16 2.47
C VAL A 79 -3.69 -5.75 1.22
N TYR A 80 -3.44 -4.56 0.71
CA TYR A 80 -4.08 -4.09 -0.52
C TYR A 80 -3.05 -3.52 -1.48
N ALA A 81 -3.36 -3.58 -2.77
CA ALA A 81 -2.62 -2.94 -3.84
C ALA A 81 -3.51 -1.91 -4.53
N ILE A 82 -2.95 -0.73 -4.79
CA ILE A 82 -3.52 0.27 -5.68
C ILE A 82 -2.77 0.16 -6.99
N THR A 83 -3.49 0.01 -8.09
CA THR A 83 -2.90 -0.16 -9.41
C THR A 83 -3.34 0.94 -10.37
N ARG A 84 -2.55 1.13 -11.42
CA ARG A 84 -2.87 1.97 -12.56
C ARG A 84 -2.56 1.19 -13.83
N HIS A 85 -3.56 0.97 -14.69
CA HIS A 85 -3.42 0.09 -15.85
C HIS A 85 -2.77 -1.26 -15.50
N GLY A 86 -3.15 -1.82 -14.36
CA GLY A 86 -2.59 -3.06 -13.83
C GLY A 86 -1.20 -2.92 -13.18
N ARG A 87 -0.46 -1.82 -13.36
CA ARG A 87 0.83 -1.56 -12.69
C ARG A 87 0.60 -1.16 -11.24
N ILE A 88 1.35 -1.73 -10.33
CA ILE A 88 1.26 -1.44 -8.90
C ILE A 88 1.88 -0.08 -8.62
N VAL A 89 1.08 0.84 -8.09
CA VAL A 89 1.54 2.15 -7.62
C VAL A 89 1.73 2.20 -6.12
N LYS A 90 1.04 1.32 -5.38
CA LYS A 90 1.16 1.21 -3.94
C LYS A 90 0.79 -0.18 -3.44
N PHE A 91 1.59 -0.72 -2.53
CA PHE A 91 1.12 -1.66 -1.53
C PHE A 91 0.77 -0.92 -0.24
N GLY A 92 -0.17 -1.45 0.52
CA GLY A 92 -0.53 -0.93 1.82
C GLY A 92 -1.19 -2.01 2.67
N GLU A 93 -1.21 -1.78 3.97
CA GLU A 93 -1.78 -2.69 4.95
C GLU A 93 -2.82 -1.99 5.83
N THR A 94 -3.63 -2.78 6.50
CA THR A 94 -4.52 -2.26 7.54
C THR A 94 -5.00 -3.34 8.50
N GLY A 95 -5.00 -3.00 9.78
CA GLY A 95 -5.72 -3.70 10.84
C GLY A 95 -7.17 -3.22 11.01
N LEU A 96 -7.70 -2.46 10.04
CA LEU A 96 -9.10 -1.99 10.03
C LEU A 96 -9.87 -2.70 8.92
N ARG A 97 -11.21 -2.59 8.93
CA ARG A 97 -12.02 -2.93 7.76
C ARG A 97 -11.58 -2.13 6.54
N LEU A 98 -11.72 -2.67 5.36
CA LEU A 98 -11.47 -1.91 4.12
C LEU A 98 -12.46 -0.75 3.98
N GLY A 99 -13.75 -1.01 4.12
CA GLY A 99 -14.82 -0.02 4.07
C GLY A 99 -15.89 -0.24 5.14
N ILE A 100 -16.69 0.79 5.38
CA ILE A 100 -17.94 0.73 6.13
C ILE A 100 -18.98 1.34 5.22
N GLU A 101 -19.99 0.57 4.81
CA GLU A 101 -20.98 1.00 3.82
C GLU A 101 -21.82 2.17 4.35
N MET A 102 -22.04 3.16 3.50
CA MET A 102 -22.94 4.27 3.72
C MET A 102 -24.17 4.13 2.81
N PRO A 103 -25.28 4.85 3.07
CA PRO A 103 -26.48 4.77 2.25
C PRO A 103 -26.28 5.07 0.75
N ASP A 104 -25.24 5.85 0.40
CA ASP A 104 -24.84 6.12 -0.98
C ASP A 104 -24.03 4.98 -1.62
N GLY A 105 -23.87 3.86 -0.94
CA GLY A 105 -23.09 2.71 -1.40
C GLY A 105 -21.57 2.92 -1.35
N GLN A 106 -21.10 4.04 -0.81
CA GLN A 106 -19.68 4.36 -0.70
C GLN A 106 -19.12 4.04 0.69
N PRO A 107 -17.80 3.79 0.83
CA PRO A 107 -17.16 3.69 2.14
C PRO A 107 -17.28 4.98 2.93
N LYS A 108 -17.57 4.87 4.21
CA LYS A 108 -17.64 6.00 5.15
C LYS A 108 -16.35 6.81 5.13
N VAL A 109 -16.47 8.11 4.88
CA VAL A 109 -15.33 9.04 4.92
C VAL A 109 -14.75 9.10 6.34
N GLY A 110 -13.42 9.03 6.46
CA GLY A 110 -12.72 9.21 7.73
C GLY A 110 -11.82 8.04 8.12
N THR A 111 -11.50 7.94 9.41
CA THR A 111 -10.43 7.07 9.93
C THR A 111 -10.89 5.68 10.39
N LYS A 112 -12.20 5.41 10.39
CA LYS A 112 -12.77 4.14 10.91
C LYS A 112 -12.59 2.95 9.97
N CYS A 113 -12.31 3.19 8.68
CA CYS A 113 -11.98 2.17 7.70
C CYS A 113 -10.89 2.65 6.75
N ARG A 114 -10.16 1.71 6.12
CA ARG A 114 -8.94 2.05 5.36
C ARG A 114 -9.24 2.88 4.12
N LEU A 115 -10.15 2.43 3.29
CA LEU A 115 -10.47 3.10 2.04
C LEU A 115 -11.27 4.40 2.26
N GLY A 116 -11.99 4.52 3.37
CA GLY A 116 -12.60 5.77 3.79
C GLY A 116 -11.60 6.89 4.11
N ARG A 117 -10.36 6.53 4.50
CA ARG A 117 -9.28 7.51 4.68
C ARG A 117 -8.86 8.16 3.37
N TYR A 118 -8.82 7.40 2.27
CA TYR A 118 -8.50 7.94 0.93
C TYR A 118 -9.56 8.90 0.41
N ARG A 119 -10.78 8.85 0.93
CA ARG A 119 -11.84 9.84 0.66
C ARG A 119 -11.69 11.13 1.47
N LYS A 120 -10.76 11.16 2.42
CA LYS A 120 -10.47 12.33 3.27
C LYS A 120 -9.06 12.83 2.94
N ASN A 121 -8.90 13.85 2.15
CA ASN A 121 -7.64 14.49 1.74
C ASN A 121 -6.46 14.30 2.74
N GLY A 122 -5.80 13.16 2.73
CA GLY A 122 -4.60 12.87 3.51
C GLY A 122 -3.33 13.08 2.65
N GLU A 123 -2.16 13.20 3.28
CA GLU A 123 -0.88 13.41 2.57
C GLU A 123 -0.60 12.32 1.52
N THR A 124 -0.89 11.06 1.86
CA THR A 124 -0.72 9.94 0.92
C THR A 124 -1.68 10.05 -0.28
N ASP A 125 -2.90 10.56 -0.05
CA ASP A 125 -3.90 10.74 -1.10
C ASP A 125 -3.48 11.87 -2.04
N LEU A 126 -2.89 12.93 -1.46
CA LEU A 126 -2.34 14.04 -2.22
C LEU A 126 -1.18 13.57 -3.10
N SER A 127 -0.26 12.74 -2.59
CA SER A 127 0.88 12.24 -3.35
C SER A 127 0.45 11.33 -4.52
N ILE A 128 -0.51 10.43 -4.31
CA ILE A 128 -1.05 9.58 -5.38
C ILE A 128 -1.76 10.44 -6.42
N ARG A 129 -2.50 11.45 -5.98
CA ARG A 129 -3.23 12.38 -6.85
C ARG A 129 -2.30 13.29 -7.65
N ASP A 130 -1.25 13.81 -7.02
CA ASP A 130 -0.26 14.67 -7.68
C ASP A 130 0.59 13.89 -8.68
N MET A 131 0.92 12.65 -8.39
CA MET A 131 1.52 11.72 -9.34
C MET A 131 0.61 11.56 -10.57
N TYR A 132 -0.69 11.42 -10.35
CA TYR A 132 -1.70 11.34 -11.41
C TYR A 132 -1.75 12.59 -12.28
N ARG A 133 -1.78 13.76 -11.64
CA ARG A 133 -1.82 15.07 -12.36
C ARG A 133 -0.58 15.33 -13.19
N ARG A 134 0.59 14.84 -12.75
CA ARG A 134 1.87 15.04 -13.45
C ARG A 134 2.02 14.11 -14.64
N GLU A 135 1.46 12.92 -14.55
CA GLU A 135 1.70 11.89 -15.57
C GLU A 135 0.63 11.86 -16.65
N THR A 136 -0.58 12.34 -16.38
CA THR A 136 -1.66 12.30 -17.38
C THR A 136 -2.67 13.42 -17.15
N GLN A 137 -3.10 14.04 -18.25
CA GLN A 137 -4.36 14.81 -18.29
C GLN A 137 -5.58 13.87 -18.33
N GLU A 138 -5.36 12.57 -18.26
CA GLU A 138 -6.37 11.53 -18.38
C GLU A 138 -7.11 11.26 -17.08
N SER A 139 -8.30 10.70 -17.19
CA SER A 139 -9.19 10.41 -16.08
C SER A 139 -8.64 9.33 -15.16
N PHE A 140 -8.94 9.40 -13.85
CA PHE A 140 -8.67 8.38 -12.83
C PHE A 140 -9.33 7.01 -13.10
N ASN A 141 -10.10 6.87 -14.17
CA ASN A 141 -10.87 5.68 -14.51
C ASN A 141 -10.04 4.41 -14.75
N VAL A 142 -8.74 4.50 -14.63
CA VAL A 142 -7.78 3.39 -14.84
C VAL A 142 -7.16 2.88 -13.54
N MET A 143 -7.55 3.44 -12.38
CA MET A 143 -7.09 2.93 -11.09
C MET A 143 -8.03 1.87 -10.54
N GLU A 144 -7.42 0.85 -9.97
CA GLU A 144 -8.13 -0.26 -9.33
C GLU A 144 -7.50 -0.57 -7.98
N ILE A 145 -8.31 -1.08 -7.08
CA ILE A 145 -7.86 -1.55 -5.77
C ILE A 145 -8.09 -3.04 -5.69
N TYR A 146 -7.05 -3.75 -5.31
CA TYR A 146 -7.05 -5.17 -5.01
C TYR A 146 -6.76 -5.36 -3.53
N ALA A 147 -7.32 -6.40 -2.92
CA ALA A 147 -7.04 -6.73 -1.54
C ALA A 147 -6.81 -8.23 -1.35
N LEU A 148 -5.91 -8.54 -0.45
CA LEU A 148 -5.59 -9.86 0.05
C LEU A 148 -5.99 -9.94 1.51
N GLN A 149 -6.88 -10.88 1.82
CA GLN A 149 -7.28 -11.16 3.19
C GLN A 149 -6.17 -11.92 3.91
N CYS A 150 -5.65 -11.34 4.98
CA CYS A 150 -4.64 -11.99 5.81
C CYS A 150 -5.31 -12.75 6.95
N PRO A 151 -4.77 -13.88 7.40
CA PRO A 151 -5.30 -14.58 8.58
C PRO A 151 -5.23 -13.68 9.82
N GLU A 152 -6.25 -13.77 10.66
CA GLU A 152 -6.24 -13.20 12.01
C GLU A 152 -5.80 -14.30 12.97
N ILE A 153 -4.64 -14.13 13.61
CA ILE A 153 -4.07 -15.10 14.54
C ILE A 153 -4.07 -14.48 15.93
N ASP A 154 -4.77 -15.12 16.84
CA ASP A 154 -4.81 -14.73 18.23
C ASP A 154 -3.74 -15.52 19.01
N HIS A 155 -2.84 -14.81 19.67
CA HIS A 155 -1.87 -15.38 20.61
C HIS A 155 -2.33 -15.13 22.05
N LYS A 156 -2.50 -16.21 22.81
CA LYS A 156 -2.67 -16.11 24.25
C LYS A 156 -1.31 -15.96 24.92
N ILE A 157 -1.15 -14.92 25.70
CA ILE A 157 0.04 -14.68 26.50
C ILE A 157 -0.35 -14.41 27.95
N THR A 158 0.47 -14.84 28.88
CA THR A 158 0.29 -14.52 30.31
C THR A 158 1.20 -13.35 30.66
N ILE A 159 0.62 -12.22 31.05
CA ILE A 159 1.35 -11.06 31.54
C ILE A 159 0.94 -10.82 32.99
N VAL A 160 1.90 -10.93 33.93
CA VAL A 160 1.68 -10.66 35.37
C VAL A 160 0.46 -11.43 35.91
N LYS A 161 0.38 -12.74 35.63
CA LYS A 161 -0.70 -13.67 36.05
C LYS A 161 -2.06 -13.45 35.36
N GLU A 162 -2.17 -12.55 34.38
CA GLU A 162 -3.38 -12.37 33.57
C GLU A 162 -3.18 -12.92 32.17
N GLU A 163 -4.14 -13.72 31.69
CA GLU A 163 -4.18 -14.14 30.31
C GLU A 163 -4.64 -12.96 29.44
N LYS A 164 -3.87 -12.65 28.38
CA LYS A 164 -4.23 -11.64 27.37
C LYS A 164 -4.17 -12.25 25.98
N ILE A 165 -5.11 -11.85 25.15
CA ILE A 165 -5.12 -12.20 23.73
C ILE A 165 -4.46 -11.06 22.96
N ILE A 166 -3.38 -11.37 22.26
CA ILE A 166 -2.69 -10.45 21.36
C ILE A 166 -2.92 -10.92 19.92
N LYS A 167 -3.38 -10.00 19.06
CA LYS A 167 -3.54 -10.28 17.64
C LYS A 167 -2.22 -10.09 16.90
N ALA A 168 -1.77 -11.11 16.19
CA ALA A 168 -0.60 -11.01 15.33
C ALA A 168 -0.90 -10.06 14.16
N GLN A 169 0.06 -9.18 13.83
CA GLN A 169 -0.07 -8.19 12.75
C GLN A 169 0.52 -8.72 11.45
N ILE A 170 0.04 -9.89 10.99
CA ILE A 170 0.54 -10.58 9.79
C ILE A 170 0.48 -9.69 8.54
N HIS A 171 -0.55 -8.85 8.43
CA HIS A 171 -0.68 -7.91 7.33
C HIS A 171 0.53 -6.95 7.18
N LYS A 172 1.17 -6.58 8.28
CA LYS A 172 2.37 -5.71 8.23
C LYS A 172 3.60 -6.44 7.68
N GLU A 173 3.82 -7.66 8.15
CA GLU A 173 4.94 -8.48 7.66
C GLU A 173 4.74 -8.85 6.19
N LEU A 174 3.50 -9.16 5.80
CA LEU A 174 3.20 -9.48 4.41
C LEU A 174 3.35 -8.25 3.49
N GLU A 175 2.87 -7.06 3.90
CA GLU A 175 3.12 -5.82 3.15
C GLU A 175 4.62 -5.58 2.96
N LYS A 176 5.41 -5.72 4.04
CA LYS A 176 6.86 -5.57 3.99
C LYS A 176 7.48 -6.56 3.01
N THR A 177 7.14 -7.84 3.10
CA THR A 177 7.64 -8.88 2.20
C THR A 177 7.32 -8.57 0.73
N LEU A 178 6.11 -8.10 0.44
CA LEU A 178 5.72 -7.72 -0.92
C LEU A 178 6.49 -6.50 -1.42
N LEU A 179 6.75 -5.53 -0.55
CA LEU A 179 7.54 -4.35 -0.90
C LEU A 179 9.00 -4.71 -1.17
N ASP A 180 9.59 -5.57 -0.34
CA ASP A 180 10.96 -6.04 -0.51
C ASP A 180 11.08 -6.85 -1.82
N TYR A 181 10.16 -7.78 -2.06
CA TYR A 181 10.10 -8.55 -3.31
C TYR A 181 9.95 -7.65 -4.54
N PHE A 182 9.06 -6.65 -4.48
CA PHE A 182 8.88 -5.69 -5.57
C PHE A 182 10.18 -4.92 -5.83
N LYS A 183 10.84 -4.43 -4.77
CA LYS A 183 12.12 -3.69 -4.87
C LYS A 183 13.21 -4.57 -5.46
N GLU A 184 13.35 -5.81 -5.01
CA GLU A 184 14.34 -6.76 -5.53
C GLU A 184 14.17 -7.03 -7.03
N ASN A 185 12.92 -7.12 -7.52
CA ASN A 185 12.63 -7.43 -8.91
C ASN A 185 12.58 -6.21 -9.84
N ILE A 186 12.19 -5.04 -9.32
CA ILE A 186 11.97 -3.81 -10.11
C ILE A 186 13.06 -2.75 -9.85
N GLY A 187 13.89 -2.92 -8.82
CA GLY A 187 14.95 -1.99 -8.42
C GLY A 187 14.46 -0.75 -7.65
N ARG A 188 13.17 -0.62 -7.39
CA ARG A 188 12.57 0.49 -6.66
C ARG A 188 11.32 0.07 -5.92
N TYR A 189 10.90 0.84 -4.95
CA TYR A 189 9.56 0.68 -4.38
C TYR A 189 8.46 1.19 -5.32
N PRO A 190 7.20 0.74 -5.15
CA PRO A 190 6.07 1.34 -5.84
C PRO A 190 6.03 2.85 -5.63
N SER A 191 5.64 3.62 -6.65
CA SER A 191 5.78 5.08 -6.68
C SER A 191 5.11 5.83 -5.52
N ALA A 192 4.08 5.28 -4.91
CA ALA A 192 3.40 5.87 -3.76
C ALA A 192 3.80 5.25 -2.40
N ASN A 193 4.87 4.44 -2.36
CA ASN A 193 5.49 3.92 -1.12
C ASN A 193 6.80 4.65 -0.78
N THR A 194 7.02 5.83 -1.32
CA THR A 194 8.29 6.59 -1.26
C THR A 194 8.72 7.06 0.15
N GLY A 195 7.87 6.94 1.16
CA GLY A 195 8.24 7.26 2.55
C GLY A 195 8.99 6.17 3.31
N ARG A 196 9.41 5.10 2.61
CA ARG A 196 10.17 3.96 3.18
C ARG A 196 11.55 3.78 2.53
N CYS A 197 12.09 4.88 1.98
CA CYS A 197 13.49 4.94 1.54
C CYS A 197 14.43 5.15 2.71
#